data_bc37235722125c3b97aaa50ba59db426
#
_entry.id   bc37235722125c3b97aaa50ba59db426
#
_cell.length_a   1.000
_cell.length_b   1.000
_cell.length_c   1.000
_cell.angle_alpha   90.00
_cell.angle_beta   90.00
_cell.angle_gamma   90.00
#
_symmetry.space_group_name_H-M   'P 1'
#
loop_
_entity.id
_entity.type
_entity.pdbx_description
1 polymer ?
#
loop_
_entity_poly.entity_id
_entity_poly.type
_entity_poly.pdbx_seq_one_letter_code
_entity_poly.pdbx_strand_id
1 'polypeptide(L)'
;TVDSLHIIGDIFDRGPRADIIMNELMHFHDVDIQWGNHDISWMGAATGNLACICNVLRIAIRYNGFDVLEDGYGINLRPLSMFAARIYKDDPCERFMPKILDENIYDAVDPGLAAKMHKAITVIQFKVEGQITKRHPDYQINDRIHLEHINFEKGTVNIHGKDYKMLDMNFPTIDPKDPLKLTKEEQELIHNLALSFHHSETLHRHIRFVYSHGAMYKRCNGNLLYHGCIPMKEDGTFEELKLKGIIYSGKRLLDYIEDAVKMAYF
;
A
#
# COMPACT_ATOMS: atom_id res chain seq x y z
N THR A 1 -14.12 -31.61 10.92
CA THR A 1 -13.60 -30.64 11.90
C THR A 1 -12.18 -30.28 11.47
N VAL A 2 -11.89 -29.01 11.33
CA VAL A 2 -10.56 -28.50 11.08
C VAL A 2 -9.99 -28.07 12.42
N ASP A 3 -8.83 -28.59 12.81
CA ASP A 3 -8.25 -28.33 14.12
C ASP A 3 -7.52 -26.97 14.16
N SER A 4 -6.88 -26.59 13.05
CA SER A 4 -6.14 -25.33 12.90
C SER A 4 -6.35 -24.78 11.49
N LEU A 5 -6.43 -23.47 11.38
CA LEU A 5 -6.56 -22.73 10.11
C LEU A 5 -5.28 -21.92 9.87
N HIS A 6 -4.59 -22.26 8.78
CA HIS A 6 -3.40 -21.54 8.34
C HIS A 6 -3.73 -20.61 7.19
N ILE A 7 -3.57 -19.30 7.39
CA ILE A 7 -3.78 -18.26 6.39
C ILE A 7 -2.44 -17.87 5.78
N ILE A 8 -2.33 -17.98 4.46
CA ILE A 8 -1.09 -17.71 3.74
C ILE A 8 -0.86 -16.23 3.41
N GLY A 9 -1.65 -15.33 3.98
CA GLY A 9 -1.51 -13.88 3.84
C GLY A 9 -2.31 -13.26 2.72
N ASP A 10 -2.10 -11.96 2.54
CA ASP A 10 -2.82 -11.09 1.62
C ASP A 10 -4.35 -11.11 1.81
N ILE A 11 -4.78 -11.14 3.09
CA ILE A 11 -6.18 -11.00 3.47
C ILE A 11 -6.74 -9.67 2.94
N PHE A 12 -5.90 -8.63 2.94
CA PHE A 12 -6.24 -7.27 2.54
C PHE A 12 -5.83 -6.93 1.10
N ASP A 13 -5.69 -7.91 0.20
CA ASP A 13 -5.39 -7.63 -1.21
C ASP A 13 -6.65 -7.07 -1.93
N ARG A 14 -6.91 -7.50 -3.13
CA ARG A 14 -7.92 -6.96 -4.06
C ARG A 14 -9.32 -7.55 -3.88
N GLY A 15 -9.46 -8.52 -3.00
CA GLY A 15 -10.77 -9.14 -2.70
C GLY A 15 -11.74 -8.18 -2.00
N PRO A 16 -13.04 -8.39 -2.15
CA PRO A 16 -14.03 -7.60 -1.44
C PRO A 16 -14.08 -7.99 0.05
N ARG A 17 -14.43 -7.02 0.88
CA ARG A 17 -14.86 -7.23 2.28
C ARG A 17 -13.88 -8.02 3.15
N ALA A 18 -12.60 -7.62 3.14
CA ALA A 18 -11.58 -8.15 4.09
C ALA A 18 -12.03 -8.02 5.56
N ASP A 19 -12.83 -7.00 5.89
CA ASP A 19 -13.43 -6.79 7.20
C ASP A 19 -14.31 -7.96 7.66
N ILE A 20 -15.11 -8.54 6.76
CA ILE A 20 -15.94 -9.72 7.06
C ILE A 20 -15.05 -10.94 7.29
N ILE A 21 -14.05 -11.16 6.41
CA ILE A 21 -13.10 -12.26 6.55
C ILE A 21 -12.39 -12.19 7.92
N MET A 22 -11.93 -11.00 8.29
CA MET A 22 -11.26 -10.79 9.58
C MET A 22 -12.17 -11.09 10.77
N ASN A 23 -13.45 -10.70 10.72
CA ASN A 23 -14.41 -11.04 11.75
C ASN A 23 -14.57 -12.57 11.89
N GLU A 24 -14.68 -13.31 10.77
CA GLU A 24 -14.75 -14.78 10.81
C GLU A 24 -13.48 -15.43 11.38
N LEU A 25 -12.31 -14.95 10.97
CA LEU A 25 -11.03 -15.44 11.47
C LEU A 25 -10.89 -15.24 13.00
N MET A 26 -11.37 -14.11 13.51
CA MET A 26 -11.34 -13.82 14.95
C MET A 26 -12.26 -14.73 15.79
N HIS A 27 -13.26 -15.35 15.17
CA HIS A 27 -14.13 -16.32 15.81
C HIS A 27 -13.65 -17.77 15.68
N PHE A 28 -12.66 -18.03 14.86
CA PHE A 28 -12.12 -19.36 14.68
C PHE A 28 -11.18 -19.73 15.85
N HIS A 29 -11.23 -20.96 16.32
CA HIS A 29 -10.60 -21.39 17.57
C HIS A 29 -9.07 -21.47 17.55
N ASP A 30 -8.47 -21.69 16.38
CA ASP A 30 -7.01 -21.76 16.19
C ASP A 30 -6.61 -21.29 14.80
N VAL A 31 -6.06 -20.06 14.72
CA VAL A 31 -5.66 -19.39 13.47
C VAL A 31 -4.22 -18.96 13.57
N ASP A 32 -3.46 -19.18 12.52
CA ASP A 32 -2.19 -18.50 12.29
C ASP A 32 -2.12 -17.88 10.90
N ILE A 33 -1.42 -16.75 10.79
CA ILE A 33 -1.37 -15.91 9.59
C ILE A 33 0.10 -15.70 9.17
N GLN A 34 0.42 -15.96 7.91
CA GLN A 34 1.68 -15.50 7.34
C GLN A 34 1.43 -14.15 6.67
N TRP A 35 2.11 -13.10 7.13
CA TRP A 35 1.87 -11.75 6.61
C TRP A 35 2.26 -11.64 5.15
N GLY A 36 1.29 -11.24 4.32
CA GLY A 36 1.54 -10.79 2.96
C GLY A 36 1.92 -9.31 2.91
N ASN A 37 2.37 -8.85 1.73
CA ASN A 37 2.75 -7.45 1.54
C ASN A 37 1.56 -6.48 1.65
N HIS A 38 0.36 -6.94 1.28
CA HIS A 38 -0.86 -6.15 1.47
C HIS A 38 -1.23 -6.04 2.94
N ASP A 39 -1.12 -7.13 3.71
CA ASP A 39 -1.36 -7.11 5.16
C ASP A 39 -0.43 -6.12 5.85
N ILE A 40 0.88 -6.16 5.55
CA ILE A 40 1.88 -5.22 6.10
C ILE A 40 1.55 -3.77 5.70
N SER A 41 1.07 -3.53 4.49
CA SER A 41 0.64 -2.19 4.06
C SER A 41 -0.53 -1.67 4.89
N TRP A 42 -1.54 -2.51 5.18
CA TRP A 42 -2.66 -2.15 6.04
C TRP A 42 -2.23 -1.99 7.52
N MET A 43 -1.33 -2.85 8.01
CA MET A 43 -0.72 -2.71 9.34
C MET A 43 -0.03 -1.35 9.47
N GLY A 44 0.78 -0.96 8.47
CA GLY A 44 1.43 0.35 8.43
C GLY A 44 0.45 1.52 8.29
N ALA A 45 -0.63 1.36 7.53
CA ALA A 45 -1.67 2.38 7.41
C ALA A 45 -2.39 2.61 8.75
N ALA A 46 -2.70 1.55 9.49
CA ALA A 46 -3.30 1.65 10.82
C ALA A 46 -2.40 2.37 11.84
N THR A 47 -1.07 2.31 11.68
CA THR A 47 -0.13 3.06 12.53
C THR A 47 0.04 4.53 12.11
N GLY A 48 -0.64 4.96 11.04
CA GLY A 48 -0.57 6.34 10.52
C GLY A 48 0.58 6.57 9.54
N ASN A 49 1.24 5.53 9.03
CA ASN A 49 2.27 5.68 8.00
C ASN A 49 1.65 6.18 6.69
N LEU A 50 2.01 7.40 6.28
CA LEU A 50 1.39 8.07 5.14
C LEU A 50 1.60 7.35 3.82
N ALA A 51 2.76 6.73 3.59
CA ALA A 51 3.02 5.96 2.37
C ALA A 51 2.16 4.70 2.32
N CYS A 52 2.00 4.01 3.44
CA CYS A 52 1.12 2.85 3.56
C CYS A 52 -0.35 3.25 3.35
N ILE A 53 -0.81 4.36 3.93
CA ILE A 53 -2.17 4.90 3.71
C ILE A 53 -2.40 5.18 2.23
N CYS A 54 -1.48 5.88 1.56
CA CYS A 54 -1.59 6.14 0.12
C CYS A 54 -1.62 4.84 -0.69
N ASN A 55 -0.78 3.87 -0.35
CA ASN A 55 -0.71 2.58 -1.04
C ASN A 55 -2.01 1.78 -0.90
N VAL A 56 -2.54 1.69 0.33
CA VAL A 56 -3.83 1.03 0.61
C VAL A 56 -4.96 1.68 -0.18
N LEU A 57 -5.08 3.00 -0.10
CA LEU A 57 -6.13 3.74 -0.82
C LEU A 57 -6.00 3.58 -2.34
N ARG A 58 -4.77 3.70 -2.88
CA ARG A 58 -4.53 3.54 -4.31
C ARG A 58 -4.95 2.15 -4.82
N ILE A 59 -4.59 1.11 -4.09
CA ILE A 59 -4.93 -0.27 -4.48
C ILE A 59 -6.43 -0.51 -4.32
N ALA A 60 -7.02 -0.13 -3.21
CA ALA A 60 -8.45 -0.30 -2.99
C ALA A 60 -9.28 0.43 -4.07
N ILE A 61 -9.00 1.70 -4.35
CA ILE A 61 -9.69 2.47 -5.39
C ILE A 61 -9.50 1.84 -6.78
N ARG A 62 -8.27 1.39 -7.10
CA ARG A 62 -7.98 0.74 -8.37
C ARG A 62 -8.82 -0.51 -8.61
N TYR A 63 -9.13 -1.26 -7.57
CA TYR A 63 -9.86 -2.52 -7.65
C TYR A 63 -11.29 -2.45 -7.09
N ASN A 64 -11.85 -1.23 -7.03
CA ASN A 64 -13.22 -0.97 -6.59
C ASN A 64 -13.52 -1.42 -5.15
N GLY A 65 -12.53 -1.39 -4.27
CA GLY A 65 -12.66 -1.77 -2.86
C GLY A 65 -13.17 -0.64 -1.97
N PHE A 66 -14.18 0.12 -2.40
CA PHE A 66 -14.76 1.21 -1.62
C PHE A 66 -15.48 0.69 -0.37
N ASP A 67 -16.19 -0.43 -0.51
CA ASP A 67 -16.99 -1.04 0.58
C ASP A 67 -16.12 -1.41 1.79
N VAL A 68 -14.94 -2.00 1.57
CA VAL A 68 -14.03 -2.33 2.67
C VAL A 68 -13.51 -1.08 3.35
N LEU A 69 -13.26 0.01 2.60
CA LEU A 69 -12.79 1.27 3.17
C LEU A 69 -13.89 1.99 3.96
N GLU A 70 -15.05 2.23 3.33
CA GLU A 70 -16.12 3.06 3.90
C GLU A 70 -17.00 2.26 4.86
N ASP A 71 -17.62 1.15 4.41
CA ASP A 71 -18.52 0.35 5.22
C ASP A 71 -17.79 -0.53 6.22
N GLY A 72 -16.69 -1.14 5.82
CA GLY A 72 -15.92 -2.05 6.67
C GLY A 72 -15.15 -1.31 7.77
N TYR A 73 -14.44 -0.27 7.40
CA TYR A 73 -13.51 0.42 8.31
C TYR A 73 -13.85 1.88 8.60
N GLY A 74 -14.90 2.44 8.00
CA GLY A 74 -15.33 3.82 8.25
C GLY A 74 -14.34 4.87 7.78
N ILE A 75 -13.52 4.56 6.76
CA ILE A 75 -12.56 5.50 6.18
C ILE A 75 -13.30 6.52 5.33
N ASN A 76 -13.28 7.78 5.72
CA ASN A 76 -13.97 8.84 5.00
C ASN A 76 -13.23 9.24 3.73
N LEU A 77 -13.75 8.82 2.57
CA LEU A 77 -13.18 9.14 1.25
C LEU A 77 -13.70 10.45 0.64
N ARG A 78 -14.69 11.10 1.25
CA ARG A 78 -15.26 12.36 0.74
C ARG A 78 -14.23 13.45 0.51
N PRO A 79 -13.25 13.71 1.40
CA PRO A 79 -12.22 14.73 1.14
C PRO A 79 -11.39 14.42 -0.12
N LEU A 80 -11.05 13.14 -0.35
CA LEU A 80 -10.32 12.71 -1.53
C LEU A 80 -11.16 12.85 -2.80
N SER A 81 -12.44 12.47 -2.77
CA SER A 81 -13.34 12.60 -3.93
C SER A 81 -13.54 14.07 -4.33
N MET A 82 -13.75 14.96 -3.35
CA MET A 82 -13.91 16.39 -3.61
C MET A 82 -12.63 17.02 -4.18
N PHE A 83 -11.47 16.69 -3.60
CA PHE A 83 -10.17 17.14 -4.10
C PHE A 83 -9.94 16.69 -5.53
N ALA A 84 -10.11 15.39 -5.81
CA ALA A 84 -9.88 14.80 -7.11
C ALA A 84 -10.82 15.36 -8.19
N ALA A 85 -12.12 15.48 -7.88
CA ALA A 85 -13.12 16.06 -8.80
C ALA A 85 -12.78 17.48 -9.19
N ARG A 86 -12.23 18.30 -8.29
CA ARG A 86 -11.83 19.68 -8.55
C ARG A 86 -10.50 19.76 -9.31
N ILE A 87 -9.47 19.06 -8.86
CA ILE A 87 -8.11 19.13 -9.45
C ILE A 87 -8.08 18.55 -10.86
N TYR A 88 -8.80 17.45 -11.08
CA TYR A 88 -8.86 16.76 -12.37
C TYR A 88 -10.21 16.97 -13.08
N LYS A 89 -10.83 18.15 -12.92
CA LYS A 89 -12.17 18.46 -13.47
C LYS A 89 -12.29 18.10 -14.95
N ASP A 90 -11.34 18.56 -15.74
CA ASP A 90 -11.33 18.42 -17.20
C ASP A 90 -10.42 17.28 -17.71
N ASP A 91 -9.96 16.43 -16.81
CA ASP A 91 -9.12 15.26 -17.12
C ASP A 91 -9.97 13.98 -17.02
N PRO A 92 -10.09 13.18 -18.10
CA PRO A 92 -10.82 11.91 -18.06
C PRO A 92 -10.09 10.84 -17.22
N CYS A 93 -8.80 11.04 -16.92
CA CYS A 93 -7.97 10.09 -16.15
C CYS A 93 -8.02 8.63 -16.66
N GLU A 94 -8.09 8.42 -17.97
CA GLU A 94 -8.32 7.12 -18.63
C GLU A 94 -7.36 6.02 -18.17
N ARG A 95 -6.09 6.39 -17.88
CA ARG A 95 -5.05 5.45 -17.42
C ARG A 95 -5.23 4.98 -15.98
N PHE A 96 -6.12 5.66 -15.26
CA PHE A 96 -6.41 5.41 -13.84
C PHE A 96 -7.80 4.79 -13.61
N MET A 97 -8.50 4.40 -14.68
CA MET A 97 -9.80 3.74 -14.56
C MET A 97 -9.73 2.53 -13.63
N PRO A 98 -10.73 2.34 -12.76
CA PRO A 98 -10.77 1.19 -11.87
C PRO A 98 -10.88 -0.12 -12.65
N LYS A 99 -10.34 -1.19 -12.08
CA LYS A 99 -10.50 -2.55 -12.57
C LYS A 99 -11.55 -3.23 -11.70
N ILE A 100 -12.69 -3.52 -12.27
CA ILE A 100 -13.74 -4.30 -11.62
C ILE A 100 -13.45 -5.76 -11.91
N LEU A 101 -13.21 -6.55 -10.86
CA LEU A 101 -12.88 -7.98 -11.00
C LEU A 101 -14.13 -8.83 -11.24
N ASP A 102 -15.25 -8.47 -10.59
CA ASP A 102 -16.55 -9.11 -10.75
C ASP A 102 -17.66 -8.09 -10.46
N GLU A 103 -18.47 -7.77 -11.47
CA GLU A 103 -19.56 -6.79 -11.37
C GLU A 103 -20.71 -7.22 -10.46
N ASN A 104 -20.81 -8.51 -10.14
CA ASN A 104 -21.85 -9.03 -9.25
C ASN A 104 -21.48 -8.94 -7.76
N ILE A 105 -20.20 -8.70 -7.44
CA ILE A 105 -19.68 -8.73 -6.08
C ILE A 105 -19.42 -7.31 -5.55
N TYR A 106 -19.07 -6.37 -6.44
CA TYR A 106 -18.71 -5.01 -6.07
C TYR A 106 -19.84 -4.03 -6.36
N ASP A 107 -20.03 -3.07 -5.45
CA ASP A 107 -20.99 -1.99 -5.66
C ASP A 107 -20.61 -1.11 -6.87
N ALA A 108 -21.65 -0.58 -7.51
CA ALA A 108 -21.47 0.33 -8.64
C ALA A 108 -20.93 1.68 -8.15
N VAL A 109 -19.78 2.08 -8.67
CA VAL A 109 -19.19 3.40 -8.43
C VAL A 109 -19.14 4.19 -9.73
N ASP A 110 -19.06 5.53 -9.63
CA ASP A 110 -18.74 6.36 -10.80
C ASP A 110 -17.29 6.13 -11.21
N PRO A 111 -17.04 5.45 -12.33
CA PRO A 111 -15.67 5.10 -12.73
C PRO A 111 -14.84 6.34 -13.08
N GLY A 112 -15.46 7.42 -13.53
CA GLY A 112 -14.77 8.68 -13.82
C GLY A 112 -14.27 9.37 -12.56
N LEU A 113 -15.10 9.39 -11.49
CA LEU A 113 -14.67 9.92 -10.19
C LEU A 113 -13.61 9.01 -9.56
N ALA A 114 -13.81 7.70 -9.59
CA ALA A 114 -12.83 6.73 -9.10
C ALA A 114 -11.47 6.87 -9.80
N ALA A 115 -11.45 7.08 -11.12
CA ALA A 115 -10.21 7.33 -11.88
C ALA A 115 -9.49 8.60 -11.42
N LYS A 116 -10.23 9.69 -11.18
CA LYS A 116 -9.66 10.94 -10.65
C LYS A 116 -9.09 10.75 -9.23
N MET A 117 -9.81 10.05 -8.36
CA MET A 117 -9.35 9.71 -7.00
C MET A 117 -8.09 8.85 -7.05
N HIS A 118 -8.06 7.83 -7.93
CA HIS A 118 -6.90 6.97 -8.13
C HIS A 118 -5.67 7.77 -8.59
N LYS A 119 -5.84 8.67 -9.57
CA LYS A 119 -4.75 9.56 -10.02
C LYS A 119 -4.26 10.46 -8.91
N ALA A 120 -5.17 11.11 -8.19
CA ALA A 120 -4.84 12.02 -7.09
C ALA A 120 -4.00 11.33 -6.00
N ILE A 121 -4.48 10.18 -5.50
CA ILE A 121 -3.75 9.46 -4.44
C ILE A 121 -2.43 8.87 -4.94
N THR A 122 -2.33 8.48 -6.23
CA THR A 122 -1.08 8.00 -6.84
C THR A 122 -0.01 9.10 -6.86
N VAL A 123 -0.38 10.32 -7.25
CA VAL A 123 0.55 11.47 -7.25
C VAL A 123 1.02 11.78 -5.82
N ILE A 124 0.11 11.82 -4.86
CA ILE A 124 0.45 12.03 -3.45
C ILE A 124 1.38 10.91 -2.94
N GLN A 125 1.08 9.66 -3.26
CA GLN A 125 1.92 8.51 -2.90
C GLN A 125 3.36 8.70 -3.38
N PHE A 126 3.56 9.03 -4.66
CA PHE A 126 4.89 9.21 -5.22
C PHE A 126 5.66 10.36 -4.56
N LYS A 127 4.97 11.44 -4.17
CA LYS A 127 5.59 12.53 -3.41
C LYS A 127 6.03 12.04 -2.02
N VAL A 128 5.15 11.36 -1.28
CA VAL A 128 5.44 10.86 0.07
C VAL A 128 6.55 9.81 0.04
N GLU A 129 6.48 8.84 -0.86
CA GLU A 129 7.51 7.79 -1.01
C GLU A 129 8.87 8.41 -1.39
N GLY A 130 8.90 9.35 -2.33
CA GLY A 130 10.12 10.05 -2.70
C GLY A 130 10.74 10.84 -1.53
N GLN A 131 9.92 11.49 -0.70
CA GLN A 131 10.38 12.16 0.52
C GLN A 131 10.96 11.16 1.54
N ILE A 132 10.33 9.99 1.72
CA ILE A 132 10.84 8.93 2.60
C ILE A 132 12.19 8.43 2.08
N THR A 133 12.28 8.11 0.80
CA THR A 133 13.52 7.63 0.16
C THR A 133 14.67 8.62 0.34
N LYS A 134 14.42 9.92 0.17
CA LYS A 134 15.44 10.97 0.41
C LYS A 134 15.87 11.07 1.86
N ARG A 135 14.98 10.86 2.82
CA ARG A 135 15.34 10.85 4.25
C ARG A 135 16.10 9.58 4.66
N HIS A 136 15.96 8.51 3.91
CA HIS A 136 16.54 7.20 4.21
C HIS A 136 17.34 6.63 3.03
N PRO A 137 18.47 7.26 2.65
CA PRO A 137 19.29 6.78 1.54
C PRO A 137 19.90 5.40 1.79
N ASP A 138 19.96 4.99 3.05
CA ASP A 138 20.41 3.66 3.49
C ASP A 138 19.45 2.53 3.06
N TYR A 139 18.20 2.83 2.68
CA TYR A 139 17.27 1.84 2.14
C TYR A 139 17.59 1.40 0.71
N GLN A 140 18.41 2.16 -0.02
CA GLN A 140 18.87 1.85 -1.39
C GLN A 140 17.73 1.65 -2.40
N ILE A 141 16.61 2.39 -2.23
CA ILE A 141 15.41 2.37 -3.06
C ILE A 141 15.22 3.65 -3.89
N ASN A 142 16.34 4.26 -4.36
CA ASN A 142 16.29 5.53 -5.11
C ASN A 142 15.49 5.43 -6.42
N ASP A 143 15.33 4.24 -6.99
CA ASP A 143 14.47 3.94 -8.12
C ASP A 143 12.99 4.26 -7.85
N ARG A 144 12.59 4.38 -6.58
CA ARG A 144 11.24 4.78 -6.16
C ARG A 144 10.98 6.29 -6.23
N ILE A 145 11.98 7.12 -6.53
CA ILE A 145 11.81 8.58 -6.68
C ILE A 145 11.31 8.91 -8.10
N HIS A 146 10.17 8.36 -8.48
CA HIS A 146 9.66 8.41 -9.85
C HIS A 146 9.50 9.84 -10.39
N LEU A 147 9.03 10.80 -9.59
CA LEU A 147 8.69 12.15 -10.05
C LEU A 147 9.92 12.97 -10.44
N GLU A 148 11.08 12.73 -9.85
CA GLU A 148 12.34 13.41 -10.21
C GLU A 148 12.95 12.90 -11.51
N HIS A 149 12.53 11.73 -11.97
CA HIS A 149 12.95 11.16 -13.25
C HIS A 149 12.13 11.64 -14.45
N ILE A 150 11.12 12.49 -14.22
CA ILE A 150 10.28 13.06 -15.29
C ILE A 150 10.92 14.30 -15.86
N ASN A 151 11.11 14.31 -17.17
CA ASN A 151 11.40 15.52 -17.93
C ASN A 151 10.08 16.14 -18.40
N PHE A 152 9.62 17.16 -17.68
CA PHE A 152 8.33 17.81 -17.98
C PHE A 152 8.31 18.57 -19.31
N GLU A 153 9.46 19.07 -19.81
CA GLU A 153 9.55 19.76 -21.08
C GLU A 153 9.44 18.79 -22.26
N LYS A 154 10.09 17.63 -22.18
CA LYS A 154 10.08 16.61 -23.22
C LYS A 154 8.92 15.63 -23.12
N GLY A 155 8.23 15.60 -21.99
CA GLY A 155 7.19 14.62 -21.70
C GLY A 155 7.72 13.17 -21.62
N THR A 156 8.89 12.99 -21.01
CA THR A 156 9.54 11.67 -20.88
C THR A 156 9.85 11.36 -19.42
N VAL A 157 9.98 10.08 -19.10
CA VAL A 157 10.48 9.59 -17.81
C VAL A 157 11.68 8.70 -18.03
N ASN A 158 12.74 8.89 -17.24
CA ASN A 158 13.91 8.03 -17.25
C ASN A 158 13.72 6.84 -16.33
N ILE A 159 13.81 5.63 -16.87
CA ILE A 159 13.73 4.38 -16.11
C ILE A 159 14.98 3.56 -16.43
N HIS A 160 15.82 3.33 -15.44
CA HIS A 160 17.09 2.59 -15.57
C HIS A 160 17.97 3.10 -16.74
N GLY A 161 18.08 4.43 -16.88
CA GLY A 161 18.92 5.08 -17.90
C GLY A 161 18.29 5.15 -19.31
N LYS A 162 17.06 4.70 -19.49
CA LYS A 162 16.33 4.77 -20.75
C LYS A 162 15.13 5.71 -20.62
N ASP A 163 14.99 6.63 -21.59
CA ASP A 163 13.86 7.56 -21.64
C ASP A 163 12.65 6.93 -22.31
N TYR A 164 11.50 7.01 -21.64
CA TYR A 164 10.21 6.57 -22.15
C TYR A 164 9.26 7.76 -22.27
N LYS A 165 8.48 7.80 -23.35
CA LYS A 165 7.45 8.81 -23.53
C LYS A 165 6.33 8.62 -22.48
N MET A 166 5.99 9.68 -21.78
CA MET A 166 4.85 9.70 -20.88
C MET A 166 3.54 9.70 -21.69
N LEU A 167 2.58 8.91 -21.26
CA LEU A 167 1.25 8.82 -21.87
C LEU A 167 0.26 9.80 -21.25
N ASP A 168 0.60 10.37 -20.12
CA ASP A 168 -0.17 11.36 -19.39
C ASP A 168 0.81 12.37 -18.76
N MET A 169 0.57 13.65 -18.97
CA MET A 169 1.39 14.75 -18.46
C MET A 169 0.56 15.77 -17.67
N ASN A 170 -0.72 15.48 -17.43
CA ASN A 170 -1.59 16.36 -16.67
C ASN A 170 -1.43 16.14 -15.16
N PHE A 171 -0.44 16.79 -14.57
CA PHE A 171 -0.13 16.73 -13.14
C PHE A 171 -0.20 18.12 -12.49
N PRO A 172 -1.39 18.71 -12.30
CA PRO A 172 -1.54 20.12 -11.90
C PRO A 172 -1.02 20.44 -10.50
N THR A 173 -0.79 19.43 -9.66
CA THR A 173 -0.24 19.61 -8.31
C THR A 173 1.27 19.37 -8.21
N ILE A 174 1.94 19.03 -9.31
CA ILE A 174 3.39 18.82 -9.33
C ILE A 174 4.09 20.10 -9.77
N ASP A 175 4.98 20.62 -8.92
CA ASP A 175 5.93 21.67 -9.34
C ASP A 175 7.17 20.99 -9.94
N PRO A 176 7.49 21.22 -11.23
CA PRO A 176 8.68 20.63 -11.85
C PRO A 176 10.01 20.98 -11.17
N LYS A 177 10.07 22.09 -10.42
CA LYS A 177 11.26 22.50 -9.67
C LYS A 177 11.40 21.81 -8.32
N ASP A 178 10.29 21.35 -7.76
CA ASP A 178 10.26 20.60 -6.48
C ASP A 178 9.15 19.53 -6.53
N PRO A 179 9.33 18.48 -7.35
CA PRO A 179 8.26 17.55 -7.70
C PRO A 179 7.78 16.69 -6.53
N LEU A 180 8.56 16.60 -5.46
CA LEU A 180 8.18 15.83 -4.27
C LEU A 180 7.43 16.65 -3.22
N LYS A 181 7.32 17.98 -3.42
CA LYS A 181 6.63 18.84 -2.47
C LYS A 181 5.12 18.64 -2.54
N LEU A 182 4.52 18.35 -1.40
CA LEU A 182 3.06 18.36 -1.24
C LEU A 182 2.55 19.81 -1.27
N THR A 183 1.46 20.05 -1.98
CA THR A 183 0.71 21.31 -1.83
C THR A 183 0.07 21.39 -0.44
N LYS A 184 -0.37 22.56 -0.02
CA LYS A 184 -1.07 22.71 1.28
C LYS A 184 -2.34 21.83 1.32
N GLU A 185 -3.09 21.82 0.23
CA GLU A 185 -4.30 20.99 0.12
C GLU A 185 -4.02 19.50 0.17
N GLU A 186 -2.94 19.03 -0.47
CA GLU A 186 -2.50 17.64 -0.37
C GLU A 186 -2.07 17.28 1.06
N GLN A 187 -1.40 18.21 1.78
CA GLN A 187 -1.04 18.01 3.18
C GLN A 187 -2.27 17.87 4.07
N GLU A 188 -3.25 18.77 3.90
CA GLU A 188 -4.52 18.72 4.63
C GLU A 188 -5.30 17.43 4.30
N LEU A 189 -5.35 17.05 3.04
CA LEU A 189 -6.03 15.84 2.58
C LEU A 189 -5.43 14.60 3.22
N ILE A 190 -4.11 14.41 3.10
CA ILE A 190 -3.46 13.19 3.63
C ILE A 190 -3.52 13.13 5.16
N HIS A 191 -3.49 14.28 5.83
CA HIS A 191 -3.70 14.36 7.28
C HIS A 191 -5.12 13.91 7.67
N ASN A 192 -6.14 14.38 6.97
CA ASN A 192 -7.53 13.96 7.23
C ASN A 192 -7.76 12.49 6.97
N LEU A 193 -7.14 11.95 5.90
CA LEU A 193 -7.18 10.51 5.62
C LEU A 193 -6.48 9.72 6.75
N ALA A 194 -5.31 10.17 7.20
CA ALA A 194 -4.60 9.54 8.32
C ALA A 194 -5.43 9.52 9.61
N LEU A 195 -6.16 10.60 9.91
CA LEU A 195 -7.09 10.63 11.05
C LEU A 195 -8.22 9.61 10.92
N SER A 196 -8.75 9.39 9.70
CA SER A 196 -9.77 8.34 9.48
C SER A 196 -9.23 6.95 9.79
N PHE A 197 -8.02 6.61 9.33
CA PHE A 197 -7.36 5.35 9.67
C PHE A 197 -7.11 5.21 11.17
N HIS A 198 -6.64 6.29 11.81
CA HIS A 198 -6.35 6.31 13.24
C HIS A 198 -7.61 6.12 14.12
N HIS A 199 -8.76 6.64 13.69
CA HIS A 199 -10.00 6.54 14.46
C HIS A 199 -10.83 5.29 14.15
N SER A 200 -10.43 4.44 13.22
CA SER A 200 -11.14 3.21 12.88
C SER A 200 -10.92 2.12 13.92
N GLU A 201 -11.81 2.00 14.91
CA GLU A 201 -11.73 0.98 15.95
C GLU A 201 -11.76 -0.45 15.38
N THR A 202 -12.59 -0.68 14.36
CA THR A 202 -12.68 -1.97 13.68
C THR A 202 -11.35 -2.33 13.04
N LEU A 203 -10.73 -1.39 12.31
CA LEU A 203 -9.41 -1.61 11.71
C LEU A 203 -8.37 -1.96 12.78
N HIS A 204 -8.28 -1.17 13.83
CA HIS A 204 -7.31 -1.41 14.91
C HIS A 204 -7.52 -2.76 15.62
N ARG A 205 -8.78 -3.19 15.79
CA ARG A 205 -9.09 -4.51 16.35
C ARG A 205 -8.57 -5.64 15.44
N HIS A 206 -8.82 -5.54 14.14
CA HIS A 206 -8.38 -6.52 13.14
C HIS A 206 -6.85 -6.53 13.02
N ILE A 207 -6.22 -5.37 12.98
CA ILE A 207 -4.76 -5.28 12.88
C ILE A 207 -4.07 -5.84 14.13
N ARG A 208 -4.61 -5.61 15.34
CA ARG A 208 -4.09 -6.27 16.55
C ARG A 208 -4.18 -7.78 16.46
N PHE A 209 -5.26 -8.33 15.89
CA PHE A 209 -5.39 -9.76 15.66
C PHE A 209 -4.33 -10.28 14.69
N VAL A 210 -4.10 -9.57 13.56
CA VAL A 210 -3.04 -9.92 12.59
C VAL A 210 -1.66 -9.90 13.25
N TYR A 211 -1.37 -8.93 14.12
CA TYR A 211 -0.10 -8.91 14.88
C TYR A 211 0.05 -10.06 15.86
N SER A 212 -1.03 -10.40 16.57
CA SER A 212 -0.97 -11.42 17.63
C SER A 212 -0.98 -12.87 17.11
N HIS A 213 -1.54 -13.10 15.90
CA HIS A 213 -1.67 -14.43 15.28
C HIS A 213 -0.83 -14.59 14.03
N GLY A 214 -0.01 -13.60 13.70
CA GLY A 214 0.76 -13.58 12.46
C GLY A 214 2.26 -13.44 12.65
N ALA A 215 2.99 -13.80 11.58
CA ALA A 215 4.44 -13.69 11.47
C ALA A 215 4.88 -13.64 10.01
N MET A 216 6.14 -13.31 9.75
CA MET A 216 6.73 -13.38 8.40
C MET A 216 6.86 -14.82 7.90
N TYR A 217 7.03 -15.78 8.78
CA TYR A 217 7.12 -17.21 8.46
C TYR A 217 6.76 -18.08 9.67
N LYS A 218 6.41 -19.35 9.41
CA LYS A 218 6.18 -20.37 10.44
C LYS A 218 6.88 -21.68 10.05
N ARG A 219 7.37 -22.39 11.05
CA ARG A 219 7.82 -23.79 10.88
C ARG A 219 6.80 -24.73 11.52
N CYS A 220 6.24 -25.61 10.73
CA CYS A 220 5.26 -26.58 11.21
C CYS A 220 5.47 -27.93 10.52
N ASN A 221 5.57 -29.01 11.29
CA ASN A 221 5.73 -30.39 10.79
C ASN A 221 6.85 -30.55 9.73
N GLY A 222 8.00 -29.88 9.95
CA GLY A 222 9.13 -29.91 9.02
C GLY A 222 8.97 -29.03 7.78
N ASN A 223 7.83 -28.38 7.61
CA ASN A 223 7.61 -27.41 6.53
C ASN A 223 7.97 -26.00 6.98
N LEU A 224 8.42 -25.17 6.01
CA LEU A 224 8.58 -23.74 6.14
C LEU A 224 7.41 -23.08 5.41
N LEU A 225 6.60 -22.33 6.15
CA LEU A 225 5.42 -21.63 5.66
C LEU A 225 5.73 -20.14 5.62
N TYR A 226 5.48 -19.49 4.50
CA TYR A 226 5.67 -18.05 4.29
C TYR A 226 4.81 -17.60 3.10
N HIS A 227 4.51 -16.31 3.02
CA HIS A 227 3.58 -15.79 2.02
C HIS A 227 4.19 -15.71 0.62
N GLY A 228 5.21 -14.91 0.44
CA GLY A 228 5.74 -14.54 -0.88
C GLY A 228 6.93 -15.41 -1.30
N CYS A 229 8.12 -14.81 -1.30
CA CYS A 229 9.37 -15.50 -1.64
C CYS A 229 10.47 -15.14 -0.65
N ILE A 230 11.48 -16.00 -0.57
CA ILE A 230 12.75 -15.67 0.05
C ILE A 230 13.62 -15.11 -1.07
N PRO A 231 14.13 -13.85 -0.98
CA PRO A 231 14.97 -13.28 -2.02
C PRO A 231 16.24 -14.11 -2.27
N MET A 232 16.47 -14.46 -3.53
CA MET A 232 17.60 -15.29 -3.93
C MET A 232 18.28 -14.72 -5.18
N LYS A 233 19.59 -14.89 -5.27
CA LYS A 233 20.40 -14.58 -6.44
C LYS A 233 20.24 -15.67 -7.52
N GLU A 234 20.67 -15.38 -8.74
CA GLU A 234 20.62 -16.34 -9.86
C GLU A 234 21.41 -17.61 -9.60
N ASP A 235 22.47 -17.54 -8.79
CA ASP A 235 23.32 -18.67 -8.41
C ASP A 235 22.72 -19.57 -7.31
N GLY A 236 21.50 -19.25 -6.82
CA GLY A 236 20.81 -19.98 -5.77
C GLY A 236 21.23 -19.61 -4.35
N THR A 237 22.10 -18.64 -4.15
CA THR A 237 22.41 -18.09 -2.83
C THR A 237 21.36 -17.05 -2.42
N PHE A 238 21.24 -16.78 -1.11
CA PHE A 238 20.31 -15.77 -0.63
C PHE A 238 20.74 -14.37 -1.06
N GLU A 239 19.78 -13.55 -1.50
CA GLU A 239 19.99 -12.12 -1.70
C GLU A 239 20.32 -11.42 -0.37
N GLU A 240 21.16 -10.41 -0.44
CA GLU A 240 21.65 -9.67 0.72
C GLU A 240 21.08 -8.25 0.73
N LEU A 241 20.45 -7.87 1.84
CA LEU A 241 20.03 -6.49 2.10
C LEU A 241 20.96 -5.87 3.14
N LYS A 242 21.65 -4.79 2.75
CA LYS A 242 22.52 -4.04 3.67
C LYS A 242 21.77 -2.83 4.21
N LEU A 243 21.48 -2.82 5.51
CA LEU A 243 20.81 -1.73 6.22
C LEU A 243 21.68 -1.28 7.40
N LYS A 244 21.96 0.03 7.48
CA LYS A 244 22.77 0.62 8.57
C LYS A 244 24.10 -0.11 8.82
N GLY A 245 24.75 -0.60 7.75
CA GLY A 245 26.02 -1.34 7.83
C GLY A 245 25.90 -2.82 8.17
N ILE A 246 24.70 -3.33 8.45
CA ILE A 246 24.45 -4.74 8.77
C ILE A 246 23.87 -5.43 7.54
N ILE A 247 24.35 -6.66 7.27
CA ILE A 247 23.86 -7.49 6.17
C ILE A 247 22.82 -8.46 6.72
N TYR A 248 21.66 -8.48 6.06
CA TYR A 248 20.54 -9.38 6.32
C TYR A 248 20.26 -10.24 5.09
N SER A 249 20.09 -11.55 5.29
CA SER A 249 19.76 -12.51 4.22
C SER A 249 18.98 -13.70 4.77
N GLY A 250 18.22 -14.38 3.94
CA GLY A 250 17.45 -15.57 4.30
C GLY A 250 16.61 -15.36 5.58
N LYS A 251 16.72 -16.29 6.54
CA LYS A 251 16.00 -16.21 7.81
C LYS A 251 16.22 -14.89 8.55
N ARG A 252 17.48 -14.42 8.62
CA ARG A 252 17.82 -13.18 9.34
C ARG A 252 17.14 -11.94 8.73
N LEU A 253 16.88 -11.95 7.42
CA LEU A 253 16.13 -10.90 6.76
C LEU A 253 14.66 -10.94 7.16
N LEU A 254 14.04 -12.12 7.19
CA LEU A 254 12.65 -12.27 7.62
C LEU A 254 12.46 -11.88 9.08
N ASP A 255 13.35 -12.30 9.97
CA ASP A 255 13.35 -11.90 11.39
C ASP A 255 13.44 -10.37 11.54
N TYR A 256 14.35 -9.73 10.78
CA TYR A 256 14.51 -8.27 10.81
C TYR A 256 13.25 -7.53 10.35
N ILE A 257 12.62 -8.01 9.27
CA ILE A 257 11.37 -7.40 8.75
C ILE A 257 10.26 -7.57 9.79
N GLU A 258 10.12 -8.76 10.38
CA GLU A 258 9.13 -9.01 11.43
C GLU A 258 9.30 -8.08 12.62
N ASP A 259 10.52 -7.94 13.11
CA ASP A 259 10.85 -7.04 14.23
C ASP A 259 10.56 -5.57 13.86
N ALA A 260 10.94 -5.15 12.65
CA ALA A 260 10.68 -3.78 12.17
C ALA A 260 9.17 -3.48 12.09
N VAL A 261 8.37 -4.41 11.58
CA VAL A 261 6.91 -4.29 11.50
C VAL A 261 6.28 -4.23 12.90
N LYS A 262 6.73 -5.09 13.82
CA LYS A 262 6.27 -5.07 15.22
C LYS A 262 6.63 -3.77 15.92
N MET A 263 7.87 -3.30 15.81
CA MET A 263 8.31 -2.03 16.43
C MET A 263 7.57 -0.80 15.87
N ALA A 264 7.08 -0.84 14.63
CA ALA A 264 6.32 0.25 14.06
C ALA A 264 4.93 0.40 14.69
N TYR A 265 4.40 -0.66 15.31
CA TYR A 265 3.08 -0.66 15.94
C TYR A 265 3.14 -0.46 17.46
N PHE A 266 4.13 -1.01 18.14
CA PHE A 266 4.32 -0.98 19.60
C PHE A 266 5.39 0.05 20.01
#